data_21ebb1bf35d8d93c990174b77a80cb76
#
_entry.id   21ebb1bf35d8d93c990174b77a80cb76
#
_cell.length_a   1.000
_cell.length_b   1.000
_cell.length_c   1.000
_cell.angle_alpha   90.00
_cell.angle_beta   90.00
_cell.angle_gamma   90.00
#
_symmetry.space_group_name_H-M   'P 1'
#
loop_
_entity.id
_entity.type
_entity.pdbx_description
1 polymer ?
#
loop_
_entity_poly.entity_id
_entity_poly.type
_entity_poly.pdbx_seq_one_letter_code
_entity_poly.pdbx_strand_id
1 'polypeptide(L)'
;MQSRYYCDDGDRVRDFLSFNSVFEVNPFEVGVNRRVERKAYRAKFQEVVEALELTRLLPQNFLSLSNGEMRRVLFARVILKNPKILVLVSPMAGLDIAHRTMFQGVIDMLRNQGVDISIVDDEETLNPIAAVKNKTRDSARRVVVEMRDITLRFGRRTLFENFSWTIREGERWLLCGPNGSGKTTLLAFLTGDSPLAYAYDICLFGVPRAIGNNLSKVRRRIAMVSPEMQAYLGLTPEELLDQALANEPDLLLLDEPCYNLTAKAAKRVVTRIERWLKKHPSVTVVCVAHSASHVPAGFDHILNLGR
;
A
#
# COMPACT_ATOMS: atom_id res chain seq x y z
N MET A 1 -4.85 -20.20 21.30
CA MET A 1 -4.14 -20.98 20.27
C MET A 1 -3.69 -20.00 19.20
N GLN A 2 -2.42 -19.60 19.22
CA GLN A 2 -1.84 -18.71 18.21
C GLN A 2 -1.63 -19.52 16.94
N SER A 3 -2.37 -19.20 15.88
CA SER A 3 -2.14 -19.73 14.54
C SER A 3 -0.79 -19.22 14.05
N ARG A 4 0.20 -20.11 13.96
CA ARG A 4 1.51 -19.83 13.35
C ARG A 4 1.34 -19.77 11.85
N TYR A 5 1.08 -18.60 11.31
CA TYR A 5 1.35 -18.31 9.89
C TYR A 5 2.85 -17.97 9.75
N TYR A 6 3.70 -18.98 9.89
CA TYR A 6 5.07 -18.90 9.41
C TYR A 6 5.06 -19.34 7.95
N CYS A 7 5.06 -18.37 7.00
CA CYS A 7 5.67 -18.65 5.72
C CYS A 7 7.17 -18.77 5.98
N ASP A 8 7.74 -19.94 5.74
CA ASP A 8 9.19 -20.09 5.69
C ASP A 8 9.75 -19.13 4.63
N ASP A 9 10.94 -18.59 4.83
CA ASP A 9 11.61 -17.57 3.99
C ASP A 9 11.79 -17.96 2.51
N GLY A 10 11.05 -18.90 2.00
CA GLY A 10 11.13 -19.45 0.65
C GLY A 10 9.80 -19.81 -0.03
N ASP A 11 8.65 -19.64 0.64
CA ASP A 11 7.37 -20.09 0.07
C ASP A 11 6.97 -19.27 -1.15
N ARG A 12 6.87 -19.95 -2.29
CA ARG A 12 6.33 -19.37 -3.52
C ARG A 12 4.82 -19.25 -3.42
N VAL A 13 4.24 -18.32 -4.15
CA VAL A 13 2.77 -18.15 -4.24
C VAL A 13 2.07 -19.46 -4.57
N ARG A 14 2.65 -20.28 -5.46
CA ARG A 14 2.13 -21.63 -5.80
C ARG A 14 2.02 -22.53 -4.56
N ASP A 15 3.02 -22.52 -3.69
CA ASP A 15 3.07 -23.38 -2.50
C ASP A 15 2.06 -22.87 -1.46
N PHE A 16 1.96 -21.56 -1.30
CA PHE A 16 0.98 -20.90 -0.46
C PHE A 16 -0.48 -21.18 -0.88
N LEU A 17 -0.72 -21.30 -2.20
CA LEU A 17 -2.01 -21.67 -2.78
C LEU A 17 -2.13 -23.18 -3.06
N SER A 18 -1.27 -24.04 -2.53
CA SER A 18 -1.40 -25.50 -2.72
C SER A 18 -2.57 -26.07 -1.92
N PHE A 19 -3.11 -27.22 -2.36
CA PHE A 19 -4.19 -27.91 -1.63
C PHE A 19 -3.84 -28.14 -0.16
N ASN A 20 -2.63 -28.61 0.11
CA ASN A 20 -2.19 -28.92 1.47
C ASN A 20 -2.10 -27.64 2.32
N SER A 21 -1.60 -26.55 1.76
CA SER A 21 -1.49 -25.27 2.47
C SER A 21 -2.86 -24.62 2.71
N VAL A 22 -3.76 -24.65 1.71
CA VAL A 22 -5.09 -24.01 1.81
C VAL A 22 -5.98 -24.73 2.84
N PHE A 23 -5.91 -26.09 2.88
CA PHE A 23 -6.71 -26.89 3.81
C PHE A 23 -5.95 -27.33 5.06
N GLU A 24 -4.72 -26.83 5.27
CA GLU A 24 -3.88 -27.13 6.44
C GLU A 24 -3.74 -28.64 6.69
N VAL A 25 -3.55 -29.39 5.58
CA VAL A 25 -3.49 -30.84 5.64
C VAL A 25 -2.23 -31.28 6.36
N ASN A 26 -2.40 -32.04 7.46
CA ASN A 26 -1.28 -32.64 8.17
C ASN A 26 -0.60 -33.68 7.25
N PRO A 27 0.69 -33.51 6.86
CA PRO A 27 1.39 -34.44 5.99
C PRO A 27 1.60 -35.83 6.63
N PHE A 28 1.46 -35.94 7.96
CA PHE A 28 1.60 -37.19 8.71
C PHE A 28 0.27 -37.90 8.95
N GLU A 29 -0.86 -37.40 8.45
CA GLU A 29 -2.16 -38.01 8.58
C GLU A 29 -2.29 -39.22 7.64
N VAL A 30 -2.30 -40.43 8.20
CA VAL A 30 -2.36 -41.70 7.44
C VAL A 30 -3.82 -42.14 7.27
N GLY A 31 -4.21 -42.49 6.04
CA GLY A 31 -5.48 -43.19 5.78
C GLY A 31 -6.60 -42.37 5.14
N VAL A 32 -6.43 -41.05 4.92
CA VAL A 32 -7.46 -40.24 4.27
C VAL A 32 -7.23 -40.17 2.74
N ASN A 33 -8.13 -40.79 1.95
CA ASN A 33 -8.07 -40.68 0.50
C ASN A 33 -8.76 -39.44 -0.03
N ARG A 34 -7.99 -38.37 -0.22
CA ARG A 34 -8.47 -37.04 -0.72
C ARG A 34 -8.34 -36.88 -2.24
N ARG A 35 -8.33 -37.97 -3.00
CA ARG A 35 -8.09 -37.90 -4.46
C ARG A 35 -9.16 -37.15 -5.23
N VAL A 36 -10.42 -37.30 -4.85
CA VAL A 36 -11.55 -36.61 -5.47
C VAL A 36 -11.52 -35.11 -5.15
N GLU A 37 -11.27 -34.77 -3.89
CA GLU A 37 -11.14 -33.38 -3.41
C GLU A 37 -9.99 -32.66 -4.13
N ARG A 38 -8.83 -33.31 -4.29
CA ARG A 38 -7.68 -32.77 -5.03
C ARG A 38 -7.97 -32.57 -6.52
N LYS A 39 -8.79 -33.40 -7.15
CA LYS A 39 -9.18 -33.22 -8.54
C LYS A 39 -10.09 -32.02 -8.72
N ALA A 40 -11.10 -31.86 -7.87
CA ALA A 40 -11.99 -30.69 -7.86
C ALA A 40 -11.22 -29.41 -7.55
N TYR A 41 -10.28 -29.45 -6.59
CA TYR A 41 -9.40 -28.35 -6.26
C TYR A 41 -8.56 -27.86 -7.44
N ARG A 42 -7.97 -28.79 -8.22
CA ARG A 42 -7.14 -28.43 -9.39
C ARG A 42 -7.94 -27.66 -10.44
N ALA A 43 -9.18 -28.07 -10.72
CA ALA A 43 -10.05 -27.35 -11.65
C ALA A 43 -10.35 -25.93 -11.16
N LYS A 44 -10.74 -25.80 -9.89
CA LYS A 44 -11.03 -24.50 -9.28
C LYS A 44 -9.76 -23.63 -9.17
N PHE A 45 -8.60 -24.22 -8.90
CA PHE A 45 -7.33 -23.51 -8.83
C PHE A 45 -7.01 -22.80 -10.16
N GLN A 46 -7.19 -23.49 -11.30
CA GLN A 46 -6.97 -22.88 -12.61
C GLN A 46 -7.93 -21.73 -12.87
N GLU A 47 -9.23 -21.93 -12.62
CA GLU A 47 -10.25 -20.89 -12.75
C GLU A 47 -9.91 -19.63 -11.93
N VAL A 48 -9.54 -19.81 -10.67
CA VAL A 48 -9.22 -18.71 -9.75
C VAL A 48 -7.91 -18.01 -10.14
N VAL A 49 -6.89 -18.75 -10.56
CA VAL A 49 -5.61 -18.19 -11.01
C VAL A 49 -5.78 -17.34 -12.26
N GLU A 50 -6.63 -17.77 -13.20
CA GLU A 50 -6.94 -17.00 -14.40
C GLU A 50 -7.78 -15.74 -14.06
N ALA A 51 -8.85 -15.90 -13.29
CA ALA A 51 -9.75 -14.79 -12.93
C ALA A 51 -9.05 -13.67 -12.14
N LEU A 52 -8.04 -14.00 -11.33
CA LEU A 52 -7.27 -13.04 -10.54
C LEU A 52 -5.90 -12.71 -11.17
N GLU A 53 -5.63 -13.15 -12.40
CA GLU A 53 -4.38 -12.89 -13.14
C GLU A 53 -3.11 -13.27 -12.35
N LEU A 54 -3.13 -14.43 -11.66
CA LEU A 54 -2.04 -14.85 -10.77
C LEU A 54 -0.94 -15.66 -11.48
N THR A 55 -1.11 -16.04 -12.73
CA THR A 55 -0.19 -16.93 -13.45
C THR A 55 1.27 -16.48 -13.35
N ARG A 56 1.52 -15.18 -13.48
CA ARG A 56 2.87 -14.60 -13.40
C ARG A 56 3.41 -14.52 -11.96
N LEU A 57 2.54 -14.58 -10.97
CA LEU A 57 2.88 -14.49 -9.55
C LEU A 57 3.22 -15.87 -8.96
N LEU A 58 2.70 -16.96 -9.53
CA LEU A 58 2.87 -18.32 -8.98
C LEU A 58 4.32 -18.71 -8.68
N PRO A 59 5.34 -18.36 -9.52
CA PRO A 59 6.74 -18.69 -9.24
C PRO A 59 7.43 -17.71 -8.28
N GLN A 60 6.80 -16.57 -7.94
CA GLN A 60 7.41 -15.54 -7.10
C GLN A 60 7.33 -15.92 -5.61
N ASN A 61 8.26 -15.36 -4.83
CA ASN A 61 8.21 -15.46 -3.38
C ASN A 61 7.03 -14.61 -2.86
N PHE A 62 6.22 -15.16 -1.95
CA PHE A 62 5.06 -14.49 -1.39
C PHE A 62 5.41 -13.14 -0.73
N LEU A 63 6.56 -13.07 -0.05
CA LEU A 63 7.04 -11.85 0.62
C LEU A 63 7.53 -10.76 -0.34
N SER A 64 7.79 -11.11 -1.61
CA SER A 64 8.23 -10.14 -2.63
C SER A 64 7.07 -9.47 -3.38
N LEU A 65 5.84 -9.83 -3.06
CA LEU A 65 4.66 -9.29 -3.73
C LEU A 65 4.38 -7.84 -3.28
N SER A 66 3.90 -7.04 -4.22
CA SER A 66 3.28 -5.76 -3.89
C SER A 66 1.97 -5.95 -3.10
N ASN A 67 1.52 -4.93 -2.37
CA ASN A 67 0.28 -5.00 -1.60
C ASN A 67 -0.94 -5.42 -2.45
N GLY A 68 -1.06 -4.92 -3.68
CA GLY A 68 -2.13 -5.32 -4.60
C GLY A 68 -2.03 -6.78 -5.06
N GLU A 69 -0.81 -7.28 -5.33
CA GLU A 69 -0.57 -8.67 -5.68
C GLU A 69 -0.83 -9.59 -4.50
N MET A 70 -0.37 -9.22 -3.31
CA MET A 70 -0.63 -9.97 -2.08
C MET A 70 -2.14 -10.09 -1.81
N ARG A 71 -2.91 -9.01 -1.96
CA ARG A 71 -4.38 -9.03 -1.81
C ARG A 71 -5.04 -10.01 -2.78
N ARG A 72 -4.63 -10.02 -4.05
CA ARG A 72 -5.14 -10.98 -5.04
C ARG A 72 -4.85 -12.42 -4.63
N VAL A 73 -3.64 -12.70 -4.16
CA VAL A 73 -3.26 -14.03 -3.68
C VAL A 73 -4.02 -14.45 -2.44
N LEU A 74 -4.21 -13.54 -1.47
CA LEU A 74 -5.01 -13.81 -0.26
C LEU A 74 -6.48 -14.05 -0.62
N PHE A 75 -7.04 -13.27 -1.55
CA PHE A 75 -8.42 -13.48 -2.01
C PHE A 75 -8.57 -14.83 -2.73
N ALA A 76 -7.60 -15.20 -3.60
CA ALA A 76 -7.56 -16.53 -4.19
C ALA A 76 -7.60 -17.64 -3.14
N ARG A 77 -6.79 -17.51 -2.07
CA ARG A 77 -6.74 -18.49 -0.98
C ARG A 77 -8.10 -18.68 -0.30
N VAL A 78 -8.83 -17.60 -0.08
CA VAL A 78 -10.19 -17.64 0.50
C VAL A 78 -11.17 -18.34 -0.44
N ILE A 79 -11.14 -18.00 -1.74
CA ILE A 79 -12.02 -18.62 -2.75
C ILE A 79 -11.74 -20.13 -2.89
N LEU A 80 -10.48 -20.51 -2.84
CA LEU A 80 -10.05 -21.91 -2.94
C LEU A 80 -10.54 -22.79 -1.78
N LYS A 81 -10.86 -22.20 -0.62
CA LYS A 81 -11.54 -22.89 0.50
C LYS A 81 -12.99 -23.26 0.19
N ASN A 82 -13.52 -22.81 -0.92
CA ASN A 82 -14.89 -23.04 -1.36
C ASN A 82 -15.94 -22.61 -0.31
N PRO A 83 -15.94 -21.34 0.14
CA PRO A 83 -16.87 -20.88 1.15
C PRO A 83 -18.31 -20.87 0.63
N LYS A 84 -19.27 -21.19 1.49
CA LYS A 84 -20.71 -21.00 1.20
C LYS A 84 -21.15 -19.57 1.47
N ILE A 85 -20.51 -18.92 2.45
CA ILE A 85 -20.75 -17.53 2.86
C ILE A 85 -19.40 -16.81 2.84
N LEU A 86 -19.36 -15.64 2.25
CA LEU A 86 -18.16 -14.80 2.15
C LEU A 86 -18.51 -13.37 2.58
N VAL A 87 -17.87 -12.91 3.64
CA VAL A 87 -17.98 -11.51 4.08
C VAL A 87 -16.72 -10.77 3.64
N LEU A 88 -16.88 -9.76 2.81
CA LEU A 88 -15.80 -8.92 2.30
C LEU A 88 -15.91 -7.53 2.95
N VAL A 89 -14.88 -7.13 3.67
CA VAL A 89 -14.81 -5.80 4.28
C VAL A 89 -13.94 -4.91 3.39
N SER A 90 -14.54 -3.86 2.86
CA SER A 90 -13.89 -2.88 1.95
C SER A 90 -13.02 -3.54 0.86
N PRO A 91 -13.55 -4.51 0.09
CA PRO A 91 -12.75 -5.30 -0.84
C PRO A 91 -12.11 -4.45 -1.95
N MET A 92 -12.71 -3.30 -2.26
CA MET A 92 -12.26 -2.38 -3.30
C MET A 92 -11.35 -1.26 -2.78
N ALA A 93 -11.15 -1.16 -1.45
CA ALA A 93 -10.33 -0.11 -0.87
C ALA A 93 -8.87 -0.25 -1.35
N GLY A 94 -8.24 0.86 -1.76
CA GLY A 94 -6.86 0.87 -2.22
C GLY A 94 -6.60 0.20 -3.58
N LEU A 95 -7.64 -0.20 -4.32
CA LEU A 95 -7.49 -0.74 -5.67
C LEU A 95 -7.67 0.38 -6.72
N ASP A 96 -6.86 0.34 -7.77
CA ASP A 96 -7.08 1.15 -8.97
C ASP A 96 -8.29 0.62 -9.78
N ILE A 97 -8.70 1.37 -10.79
CA ILE A 97 -9.90 1.07 -11.59
C ILE A 97 -9.83 -0.33 -12.25
N ALA A 98 -8.66 -0.70 -12.79
CA ALA A 98 -8.49 -1.99 -13.47
C ALA A 98 -8.65 -3.16 -12.49
N HIS A 99 -8.02 -3.09 -11.32
CA HIS A 99 -8.14 -4.12 -10.30
C HIS A 99 -9.53 -4.16 -9.66
N ARG A 100 -10.23 -3.03 -9.52
CA ARG A 100 -11.63 -3.02 -9.06
C ARG A 100 -12.54 -3.77 -10.02
N THR A 101 -12.41 -3.56 -11.32
CA THR A 101 -13.20 -4.26 -12.33
C THR A 101 -12.95 -5.77 -12.28
N MET A 102 -11.69 -6.19 -12.12
CA MET A 102 -11.33 -7.59 -11.96
C MET A 102 -11.96 -8.21 -10.70
N PHE A 103 -11.82 -7.55 -9.53
CA PHE A 103 -12.40 -8.03 -8.27
C PHE A 103 -13.93 -8.12 -8.35
N GLN A 104 -14.59 -7.11 -8.97
CA GLN A 104 -16.03 -7.14 -9.18
C GLN A 104 -16.45 -8.33 -10.03
N GLY A 105 -15.73 -8.61 -11.14
CA GLY A 105 -15.97 -9.77 -11.99
C GLY A 105 -15.87 -11.09 -11.22
N VAL A 106 -14.88 -11.23 -10.34
CA VAL A 106 -14.72 -12.43 -9.50
C VAL A 106 -15.84 -12.53 -8.46
N ILE A 107 -16.26 -11.44 -7.86
CA ILE A 107 -17.40 -11.42 -6.92
C ILE A 107 -18.69 -11.88 -7.64
N ASP A 108 -18.94 -11.38 -8.83
CA ASP A 108 -20.12 -11.75 -9.61
C ASP A 108 -20.07 -13.22 -10.06
N MET A 109 -18.90 -13.71 -10.43
CA MET A 109 -18.68 -15.14 -10.72
C MET A 109 -19.03 -16.02 -9.50
N LEU A 110 -18.58 -15.65 -8.31
CA LEU A 110 -18.85 -16.40 -7.08
C LEU A 110 -20.34 -16.36 -6.69
N ARG A 111 -21.02 -15.23 -6.86
CA ARG A 111 -22.48 -15.12 -6.66
C ARG A 111 -23.25 -16.06 -7.61
N ASN A 112 -22.83 -16.12 -8.88
CA ASN A 112 -23.42 -17.02 -9.86
C ASN A 112 -23.16 -18.50 -9.54
N GLN A 113 -22.09 -18.81 -8.80
CA GLN A 113 -21.79 -20.14 -8.27
C GLN A 113 -22.55 -20.47 -6.97
N GLY A 114 -23.42 -19.56 -6.50
CA GLY A 114 -24.25 -19.75 -5.31
C GLY A 114 -23.55 -19.44 -3.99
N VAL A 115 -22.47 -18.69 -4.00
CA VAL A 115 -21.84 -18.18 -2.78
C VAL A 115 -22.63 -16.98 -2.27
N ASP A 116 -23.06 -17.03 -1.02
CA ASP A 116 -23.68 -15.87 -0.35
C ASP A 116 -22.60 -14.84 0.02
N ILE A 117 -22.63 -13.66 -0.62
CA ILE A 117 -21.59 -12.64 -0.46
C ILE A 117 -22.20 -11.38 0.14
N SER A 118 -21.79 -11.07 1.36
CA SER A 118 -22.03 -9.79 2.02
C SER A 118 -20.80 -8.89 1.83
N ILE A 119 -21.02 -7.69 1.26
CA ILE A 119 -19.99 -6.67 1.14
C ILE A 119 -20.31 -5.60 2.19
N VAL A 120 -19.33 -5.31 3.03
CA VAL A 120 -19.39 -4.22 4.00
C VAL A 120 -18.44 -3.14 3.48
N ASP A 121 -19.00 -2.18 2.74
CA ASP A 121 -18.22 -1.03 2.26
C ASP A 121 -18.32 0.11 3.26
N ASP A 122 -17.17 0.60 3.70
CA ASP A 122 -17.06 1.88 4.37
C ASP A 122 -16.86 2.96 3.28
N GLU A 123 -17.96 3.57 2.84
CA GLU A 123 -18.07 4.78 2.00
C GLU A 123 -17.52 4.75 0.56
N GLU A 124 -18.24 5.50 -0.31
CA GLU A 124 -17.88 5.82 -1.69
C GLU A 124 -16.44 6.32 -1.82
N THR A 125 -15.64 5.59 -2.58
CA THR A 125 -14.30 6.03 -2.97
C THR A 125 -14.39 7.17 -3.97
N LEU A 126 -14.64 8.39 -3.49
CA LEU A 126 -14.47 9.60 -4.29
C LEU A 126 -13.02 9.73 -4.74
N ASN A 127 -12.81 10.20 -5.97
CA ASN A 127 -11.47 10.43 -6.50
C ASN A 127 -10.71 11.40 -5.57
N PRO A 128 -9.58 11.00 -4.94
CA PRO A 128 -8.86 11.83 -3.99
C PRO A 128 -8.36 13.14 -4.61
N ILE A 129 -8.15 13.19 -5.93
CA ILE A 129 -7.74 14.40 -6.65
C ILE A 129 -8.77 15.52 -6.49
N ALA A 130 -10.07 15.20 -6.41
CA ALA A 130 -11.12 16.20 -6.26
C ALA A 130 -11.04 16.96 -4.91
N ALA A 131 -10.34 16.42 -3.91
CA ALA A 131 -10.19 17.03 -2.60
C ALA A 131 -9.12 18.15 -2.57
N VAL A 132 -8.32 18.28 -3.62
CA VAL A 132 -7.16 19.20 -3.65
C VAL A 132 -7.41 20.39 -4.57
N LYS A 133 -7.18 21.58 -4.04
CA LYS A 133 -7.18 22.84 -4.81
C LYS A 133 -5.74 23.24 -5.08
N ASN A 134 -5.27 23.07 -6.31
CA ASN A 134 -3.92 23.45 -6.71
C ASN A 134 -3.65 24.94 -6.42
N LYS A 135 -2.56 25.22 -5.74
CA LYS A 135 -2.03 26.57 -5.51
C LYS A 135 -0.79 26.80 -6.36
N THR A 136 -0.55 28.05 -6.68
CA THR A 136 0.71 28.50 -7.29
C THR A 136 1.87 28.30 -6.30
N ARG A 137 2.99 27.73 -6.80
CA ARG A 137 4.19 27.50 -5.98
C ARG A 137 4.83 28.84 -5.57
N ASP A 138 5.11 28.98 -4.29
CA ASP A 138 5.88 30.11 -3.77
C ASP A 138 7.38 29.79 -3.86
N SER A 139 8.07 30.35 -4.86
CA SER A 139 9.49 30.10 -5.09
C SER A 139 10.42 30.64 -4.01
N ALA A 140 9.93 31.51 -3.14
CA ALA A 140 10.72 32.09 -2.05
C ALA A 140 10.89 31.16 -0.83
N ARG A 141 10.03 30.14 -0.69
CA ARG A 141 10.11 29.19 0.42
C ARG A 141 11.32 28.27 0.30
N ARG A 142 11.87 27.87 1.45
CA ARG A 142 12.99 26.93 1.55
C ARG A 142 12.65 25.58 0.89
N VAL A 143 13.60 25.02 0.13
CA VAL A 143 13.47 23.70 -0.46
C VAL A 143 13.69 22.64 0.64
N VAL A 144 12.73 21.74 0.78
CA VAL A 144 12.76 20.61 1.74
C VAL A 144 13.21 19.34 1.02
N VAL A 145 12.68 19.09 -0.16
CA VAL A 145 13.02 17.95 -1.01
C VAL A 145 13.38 18.44 -2.40
N GLU A 146 14.47 17.94 -2.93
CA GLU A 146 14.84 18.13 -4.33
C GLU A 146 15.32 16.80 -4.92
N MET A 147 14.66 16.38 -5.97
CA MET A 147 14.99 15.20 -6.79
C MET A 147 15.23 15.65 -8.22
N ARG A 148 16.32 15.22 -8.85
CA ARG A 148 16.70 15.62 -10.20
C ARG A 148 16.98 14.40 -11.07
N ASP A 149 16.34 14.37 -12.24
CA ASP A 149 16.59 13.41 -13.31
C ASP A 149 16.64 11.95 -12.88
N ILE A 150 15.73 11.55 -12.00
CA ILE A 150 15.65 10.18 -11.49
C ILE A 150 15.10 9.27 -12.58
N THR A 151 15.90 8.31 -13.03
CA THR A 151 15.46 7.21 -13.90
C THR A 151 15.61 5.90 -13.14
N LEU A 152 14.48 5.32 -12.72
CA LEU A 152 14.43 4.08 -11.95
C LEU A 152 13.78 2.97 -12.77
N ARG A 153 14.50 1.86 -12.92
CA ARG A 153 14.04 0.67 -13.64
C ARG A 153 14.16 -0.57 -12.77
N PHE A 154 13.12 -1.41 -12.81
CA PHE A 154 13.14 -2.76 -12.24
C PHE A 154 13.02 -3.78 -13.37
N GLY A 155 14.12 -4.42 -13.74
CA GLY A 155 14.18 -5.30 -14.89
C GLY A 155 13.76 -4.57 -16.18
N ARG A 156 12.65 -5.02 -16.79
CA ARG A 156 12.11 -4.40 -18.03
C ARG A 156 11.11 -3.27 -17.75
N ARG A 157 10.75 -3.03 -16.49
CA ARG A 157 9.76 -2.02 -16.12
C ARG A 157 10.46 -0.73 -15.72
N THR A 158 10.17 0.37 -16.42
CA THR A 158 10.56 1.71 -16.00
C THR A 158 9.51 2.25 -15.03
N LEU A 159 9.94 2.61 -13.83
CA LEU A 159 9.10 3.19 -12.80
C LEU A 159 9.08 4.71 -12.92
N PHE A 160 10.28 5.30 -13.02
CA PHE A 160 10.48 6.73 -13.26
C PHE A 160 11.44 6.91 -14.43
N GLU A 161 11.21 7.92 -15.25
CA GLU A 161 12.06 8.31 -16.36
C GLU A 161 12.22 9.83 -16.37
N ASN A 162 13.46 10.31 -16.19
CA ASN A 162 13.81 11.73 -16.09
C ASN A 162 12.93 12.50 -15.08
N PHE A 163 12.59 11.82 -13.97
CA PHE A 163 11.69 12.36 -12.97
C PHE A 163 12.39 13.39 -12.09
N SER A 164 11.81 14.59 -12.01
CA SER A 164 12.28 15.65 -11.13
C SER A 164 11.15 16.17 -10.28
N TRP A 165 11.43 16.38 -8.99
CA TRP A 165 10.42 16.85 -8.05
C TRP A 165 11.05 17.75 -6.99
N THR A 166 10.44 18.90 -6.76
CA THR A 166 10.85 19.85 -5.72
C THR A 166 9.68 20.12 -4.79
N ILE A 167 9.90 19.96 -3.50
CA ILE A 167 8.95 20.26 -2.42
C ILE A 167 9.51 21.35 -1.55
N ARG A 168 8.68 22.34 -1.23
CA ARG A 168 9.05 23.47 -0.40
C ARG A 168 8.39 23.42 0.98
N GLU A 169 8.95 24.14 1.93
CA GLU A 169 8.47 24.21 3.31
C GLU A 169 7.00 24.63 3.37
N GLY A 170 6.21 23.86 4.15
CA GLY A 170 4.79 24.07 4.33
C GLY A 170 3.90 23.69 3.15
N GLU A 171 4.45 23.14 2.05
CA GLU A 171 3.64 22.56 0.97
C GLU A 171 3.01 21.24 1.41
N ARG A 172 1.80 20.98 0.92
CA ARG A 172 1.04 19.76 1.21
C ARG A 172 0.68 19.06 -0.07
N TRP A 173 1.36 17.94 -0.32
CA TRP A 173 1.30 17.20 -1.55
C TRP A 173 0.45 15.94 -1.43
N LEU A 174 -0.51 15.78 -2.33
CA LEU A 174 -1.20 14.52 -2.56
C LEU A 174 -0.49 13.75 -3.67
N LEU A 175 0.01 12.57 -3.35
CA LEU A 175 0.68 11.67 -4.29
C LEU A 175 -0.33 10.64 -4.78
N CYS A 176 -0.67 10.70 -6.06
CA CYS A 176 -1.67 9.86 -6.73
C CYS A 176 -1.03 8.96 -7.78
N GLY A 177 -1.75 7.93 -8.19
CA GLY A 177 -1.36 7.02 -9.27
C GLY A 177 -1.85 5.60 -9.00
N PRO A 178 -1.86 4.75 -10.05
CA PRO A 178 -2.27 3.35 -9.92
C PRO A 178 -1.34 2.55 -9.01
N ASN A 179 -1.78 1.36 -8.61
CA ASN A 179 -0.93 0.47 -7.85
C ASN A 179 0.33 0.10 -8.65
N GLY A 180 1.46 0.08 -7.96
CA GLY A 180 2.75 -0.16 -8.58
C GLY A 180 3.33 1.02 -9.39
N SER A 181 2.72 2.22 -9.36
CA SER A 181 3.30 3.42 -10.02
C SER A 181 4.54 3.98 -9.31
N GLY A 182 4.90 3.45 -8.14
CA GLY A 182 6.09 3.87 -7.40
C GLY A 182 5.84 4.82 -6.24
N LYS A 183 4.59 5.00 -5.79
CA LYS A 183 4.26 5.89 -4.66
C LYS A 183 5.07 5.56 -3.39
N THR A 184 4.99 4.33 -2.91
CA THR A 184 5.75 3.86 -1.74
C THR A 184 7.26 3.91 -1.98
N THR A 185 7.73 3.59 -3.20
CA THR A 185 9.15 3.72 -3.56
C THR A 185 9.62 5.18 -3.46
N LEU A 186 8.80 6.12 -3.93
CA LEU A 186 9.10 7.54 -3.85
C LEU A 186 9.18 8.02 -2.40
N LEU A 187 8.22 7.58 -1.55
CA LEU A 187 8.27 7.86 -0.11
C LEU A 187 9.50 7.24 0.56
N ALA A 188 9.87 6.00 0.22
CA ALA A 188 11.08 5.35 0.73
C ALA A 188 12.37 6.10 0.34
N PHE A 189 12.39 6.80 -0.79
CA PHE A 189 13.49 7.69 -1.16
C PHE A 189 13.58 8.90 -0.22
N LEU A 190 12.46 9.37 0.30
CA LEU A 190 12.42 10.50 1.22
C LEU A 190 12.83 10.11 2.65
N THR A 191 12.49 8.92 3.13
CA THR A 191 12.91 8.44 4.47
C THR A 191 14.40 8.09 4.53
N GLY A 192 14.96 7.69 3.40
CA GLY A 192 16.34 7.21 3.34
C GLY A 192 16.53 5.76 3.71
N ASP A 193 15.46 5.02 3.81
CA ASP A 193 15.52 3.59 4.12
C ASP A 193 15.86 2.76 2.89
N SER A 194 15.63 3.32 1.68
CA SER A 194 16.00 2.67 0.44
C SER A 194 17.50 2.86 0.13
N PRO A 195 18.30 1.78 0.04
CA PRO A 195 19.69 1.86 -0.43
C PRO A 195 19.80 2.45 -1.84
N LEU A 196 18.77 2.27 -2.68
CA LEU A 196 18.71 2.80 -4.05
C LEU A 196 18.72 4.32 -4.07
N ALA A 197 18.24 5.00 -3.03
CA ALA A 197 18.21 6.46 -2.97
C ALA A 197 19.61 7.10 -3.08
N TYR A 198 20.68 6.36 -2.71
CA TYR A 198 22.06 6.85 -2.82
C TYR A 198 22.61 6.85 -4.23
N ALA A 199 21.94 6.20 -5.17
CA ALA A 199 22.34 6.17 -6.58
C ALA A 199 21.79 7.37 -7.38
N TYR A 200 20.98 8.22 -6.75
CA TYR A 200 20.26 9.31 -7.42
C TYR A 200 20.56 10.67 -6.80
N ASP A 201 20.38 11.73 -7.59
CA ASP A 201 20.52 13.11 -7.13
C ASP A 201 19.29 13.51 -6.30
N ILE A 202 19.36 13.22 -5.00
CA ILE A 202 18.34 13.52 -4.01
C ILE A 202 18.95 14.38 -2.92
N CYS A 203 18.33 15.52 -2.65
CA CYS A 203 18.71 16.43 -1.59
C CYS A 203 17.54 16.63 -0.63
N LEU A 204 17.76 16.45 0.68
CA LEU A 204 16.78 16.65 1.72
C LEU A 204 17.25 17.75 2.68
N PHE A 205 16.45 18.79 2.86
CA PHE A 205 16.78 19.94 3.71
C PHE A 205 18.13 20.59 3.35
N GLY A 206 18.52 20.57 2.08
CA GLY A 206 19.82 21.05 1.61
C GLY A 206 20.99 20.09 1.80
N VAL A 207 20.75 18.86 2.29
CA VAL A 207 21.78 17.83 2.48
C VAL A 207 21.65 16.78 1.37
N PRO A 208 22.65 16.65 0.47
CA PRO A 208 22.67 15.61 -0.54
C PRO A 208 22.70 14.22 0.07
N ARG A 209 21.98 13.29 -0.55
CA ARG A 209 22.05 11.86 -0.23
C ARG A 209 23.26 11.21 -0.87
N ALA A 210 24.43 11.39 -0.26
CA ALA A 210 25.68 10.82 -0.73
C ALA A 210 26.33 9.96 0.35
N ILE A 211 27.14 8.98 -0.09
CA ILE A 211 27.95 8.17 0.81
C ILE A 211 28.90 9.08 1.60
N GLY A 212 28.94 8.92 2.92
CA GLY A 212 29.74 9.74 3.82
C GLY A 212 28.99 10.92 4.47
N ASN A 213 27.82 11.31 4.01
CA ASN A 213 27.00 12.32 4.67
C ASN A 213 26.28 11.75 5.89
N ASN A 214 26.35 12.48 7.01
CA ASN A 214 25.62 12.07 8.21
C ASN A 214 24.14 12.46 8.10
N LEU A 215 23.32 11.49 7.69
CA LEU A 215 21.89 11.67 7.51
C LEU A 215 21.08 11.51 8.81
N SER A 216 21.71 11.23 9.95
CA SER A 216 20.98 11.05 11.22
C SER A 216 20.20 12.29 11.63
N LYS A 217 20.76 13.48 11.41
CA LYS A 217 20.08 14.77 11.66
C LYS A 217 18.90 15.00 10.69
N VAL A 218 19.04 14.58 9.44
CA VAL A 218 17.98 14.66 8.42
C VAL A 218 16.83 13.71 8.78
N ARG A 219 17.14 12.45 9.14
CA ARG A 219 16.13 11.46 9.51
C ARG A 219 15.26 11.88 10.70
N ARG A 220 15.84 12.53 11.71
CA ARG A 220 15.08 13.03 12.87
C ARG A 220 14.03 14.09 12.51
N ARG A 221 14.16 14.72 11.35
CA ARG A 221 13.24 15.75 10.84
C ARG A 221 12.10 15.16 10.01
N ILE A 222 12.13 13.83 9.78
CA ILE A 222 11.18 13.13 8.94
C ILE A 222 10.42 12.13 9.79
N ALA A 223 9.11 12.12 9.71
CA ALA A 223 8.28 11.07 10.27
C ALA A 223 7.45 10.43 9.16
N MET A 224 7.23 9.14 9.28
CA MET A 224 6.43 8.36 8.34
C MET A 224 5.38 7.53 9.09
N VAL A 225 4.18 7.49 8.53
CA VAL A 225 3.09 6.60 8.93
C VAL A 225 2.75 5.74 7.71
N SER A 226 2.89 4.43 7.84
CA SER A 226 2.53 3.48 6.78
C SER A 226 1.98 2.18 7.34
N PRO A 227 1.22 1.39 6.55
CA PRO A 227 0.74 0.07 6.97
C PRO A 227 1.87 -0.90 7.32
N GLU A 228 2.99 -0.84 6.62
CA GLU A 228 4.17 -1.67 6.89
C GLU A 228 4.77 -1.37 8.27
N MET A 229 4.89 -0.08 8.63
CA MET A 229 5.36 0.33 9.96
C MET A 229 4.39 -0.10 11.07
N GLN A 230 3.08 -0.02 10.83
CA GLN A 230 2.07 -0.51 11.76
C GLN A 230 2.26 -2.01 12.02
N ALA A 231 2.39 -2.81 10.95
CA ALA A 231 2.59 -4.24 11.06
C ALA A 231 3.91 -4.60 11.76
N TYR A 232 4.98 -3.86 11.46
CA TYR A 232 6.31 -4.08 12.05
C TYR A 232 6.36 -3.73 13.55
N LEU A 233 5.75 -2.61 13.95
CA LEU A 233 5.76 -2.13 15.33
C LEU A 233 4.64 -2.72 16.19
N GLY A 234 3.63 -3.37 15.59
CA GLY A 234 2.45 -3.87 16.28
C GLY A 234 1.56 -2.76 16.84
N LEU A 235 1.63 -1.56 16.28
CA LEU A 235 0.87 -0.38 16.70
C LEU A 235 -0.43 -0.24 15.91
N THR A 236 -1.43 0.36 16.53
CA THR A 236 -2.60 0.84 15.80
C THR A 236 -2.26 2.07 14.93
N PRO A 237 -3.05 2.39 13.89
CA PRO A 237 -2.84 3.59 13.09
C PRO A 237 -2.81 4.88 13.93
N GLU A 238 -3.65 4.98 14.93
CA GLU A 238 -3.71 6.12 15.85
C GLU A 238 -2.43 6.23 16.70
N GLU A 239 -1.95 5.13 17.27
CA GLU A 239 -0.72 5.11 18.08
C GLU A 239 0.52 5.45 17.26
N LEU A 240 0.64 4.89 16.05
CA LEU A 240 1.74 5.20 15.13
C LEU A 240 1.72 6.69 14.73
N LEU A 241 0.52 7.22 14.43
CA LEU A 241 0.36 8.64 14.13
C LEU A 241 0.80 9.52 15.31
N ASP A 242 0.39 9.17 16.53
CA ASP A 242 0.76 9.90 17.73
C ASP A 242 2.26 9.94 17.94
N GLN A 243 2.91 8.80 17.77
CA GLN A 243 4.36 8.71 17.85
C GLN A 243 5.05 9.55 16.77
N ALA A 244 4.54 9.52 15.53
CA ALA A 244 5.07 10.31 14.43
C ALA A 244 4.94 11.82 14.69
N LEU A 245 3.79 12.28 15.20
CA LEU A 245 3.51 13.69 15.46
C LEU A 245 4.22 14.23 16.73
N ALA A 246 4.47 13.37 17.72
CA ALA A 246 5.18 13.75 18.94
C ALA A 246 6.65 14.17 18.70
N ASN A 247 7.24 13.73 17.58
CA ASN A 247 8.59 14.11 17.20
C ASN A 247 8.68 15.47 16.50
N GLU A 248 7.57 16.18 16.31
CA GLU A 248 7.48 17.48 15.62
C GLU A 248 8.29 17.51 14.30
N PRO A 249 7.98 16.63 13.35
CA PRO A 249 8.75 16.52 12.12
C PRO A 249 8.59 17.76 11.23
N ASP A 250 9.63 18.11 10.48
CA ASP A 250 9.55 19.11 9.41
C ASP A 250 8.93 18.56 8.13
N LEU A 251 9.06 17.23 7.91
CA LEU A 251 8.47 16.49 6.80
C LEU A 251 7.68 15.30 7.33
N LEU A 252 6.38 15.30 7.10
CA LEU A 252 5.47 14.20 7.46
C LEU A 252 5.05 13.43 6.20
N LEU A 253 5.35 12.14 6.20
CA LEU A 253 5.00 11.21 5.13
C LEU A 253 3.87 10.31 5.59
N LEU A 254 2.76 10.34 4.88
CA LEU A 254 1.54 9.59 5.18
C LEU A 254 1.26 8.62 4.01
N ASP A 255 1.67 7.37 4.17
CA ASP A 255 1.37 6.32 3.18
C ASP A 255 0.13 5.56 3.63
N GLU A 256 -1.01 5.85 3.01
CA GLU A 256 -2.31 5.25 3.34
C GLU A 256 -2.63 5.24 4.85
N PRO A 257 -2.61 6.38 5.55
CA PRO A 257 -2.71 6.43 7.01
C PRO A 257 -4.04 5.91 7.57
N CYS A 258 -5.05 5.75 6.70
CA CYS A 258 -6.37 5.20 7.03
C CYS A 258 -6.56 3.76 6.51
N TYR A 259 -5.48 3.06 6.16
CA TYR A 259 -5.55 1.70 5.66
C TYR A 259 -6.21 0.76 6.68
N ASN A 260 -7.15 -0.08 6.23
CA ASN A 260 -7.91 -1.04 7.06
C ASN A 260 -8.68 -0.43 8.24
N LEU A 261 -8.97 0.86 8.22
CA LEU A 261 -9.81 1.51 9.23
C LEU A 261 -11.28 1.54 8.79
N THR A 262 -12.19 1.44 9.77
CA THR A 262 -13.60 1.78 9.56
C THR A 262 -13.73 3.27 9.27
N ALA A 263 -14.80 3.71 8.58
CA ALA A 263 -15.07 5.12 8.27
C ALA A 263 -14.98 6.02 9.52
N LYS A 264 -15.53 5.56 10.65
CA LYS A 264 -15.47 6.29 11.92
C LYS A 264 -14.03 6.44 12.45
N ALA A 265 -13.20 5.41 12.34
CA ALA A 265 -11.80 5.43 12.76
C ALA A 265 -10.96 6.29 11.80
N ALA A 266 -11.15 6.12 10.48
CA ALA A 266 -10.50 6.94 9.46
C ALA A 266 -10.76 8.43 9.66
N LYS A 267 -12.03 8.82 9.93
CA LYS A 267 -12.41 10.21 10.23
C LYS A 267 -11.67 10.76 11.47
N ARG A 268 -11.47 9.93 12.51
CA ARG A 268 -10.70 10.35 13.70
C ARG A 268 -9.24 10.64 13.34
N VAL A 269 -8.60 9.72 12.57
CA VAL A 269 -7.22 9.87 12.11
C VAL A 269 -7.07 11.14 11.28
N VAL A 270 -7.92 11.33 10.25
CA VAL A 270 -7.91 12.54 9.40
C VAL A 270 -8.10 13.81 10.22
N THR A 271 -9.11 13.85 11.10
CA THR A 271 -9.37 15.03 11.96
C THR A 271 -8.19 15.34 12.88
N ARG A 272 -7.48 14.30 13.37
CA ARG A 272 -6.31 14.45 14.22
C ARG A 272 -5.15 15.09 13.44
N ILE A 273 -4.86 14.59 12.23
CA ILE A 273 -3.87 15.16 11.33
C ILE A 273 -4.19 16.62 11.04
N GLU A 274 -5.42 16.94 10.66
CA GLU A 274 -5.85 18.31 10.36
C GLU A 274 -5.67 19.27 11.55
N ARG A 275 -6.05 18.81 12.74
CA ARG A 275 -5.92 19.61 13.98
C ARG A 275 -4.46 19.88 14.30
N TRP A 276 -3.58 18.89 14.09
CA TRP A 276 -2.17 19.04 14.32
C TRP A 276 -1.54 19.97 13.29
N LEU A 277 -1.86 19.82 12.00
CA LEU A 277 -1.36 20.67 10.91
C LEU A 277 -1.80 22.12 11.01
N LYS A 278 -2.95 22.42 11.62
CA LYS A 278 -3.36 23.80 11.93
C LYS A 278 -2.44 24.49 12.92
N LYS A 279 -1.85 23.73 13.84
CA LYS A 279 -0.90 24.25 14.83
C LYS A 279 0.53 24.34 14.28
N HIS A 280 0.84 23.56 13.23
CA HIS A 280 2.17 23.45 12.63
C HIS A 280 2.11 23.77 11.12
N PRO A 281 1.86 25.04 10.74
CA PRO A 281 1.63 25.42 9.34
C PRO A 281 2.87 25.32 8.45
N SER A 282 4.09 25.34 9.03
CA SER A 282 5.37 25.20 8.33
C SER A 282 5.72 23.76 7.99
N VAL A 283 5.02 22.77 8.57
CA VAL A 283 5.28 21.36 8.29
C VAL A 283 4.90 21.02 6.87
N THR A 284 5.83 20.39 6.18
CA THR A 284 5.65 19.87 4.83
C THR A 284 5.02 18.47 4.90
N VAL A 285 4.04 18.17 4.05
CA VAL A 285 3.35 16.88 4.08
C VAL A 285 3.30 16.26 2.70
N VAL A 286 3.59 14.97 2.61
CA VAL A 286 3.30 14.14 1.43
C VAL A 286 2.36 13.02 1.86
N CYS A 287 1.19 12.95 1.24
CA CYS A 287 0.16 11.95 1.56
C CYS A 287 -0.17 11.11 0.35
N VAL A 288 -0.23 9.80 0.54
CA VAL A 288 -0.85 8.84 -0.38
C VAL A 288 -2.20 8.44 0.19
N ALA A 289 -3.26 8.58 -0.59
CA ALA A 289 -4.60 8.15 -0.21
C ALA A 289 -5.36 7.63 -1.44
N HIS A 290 -6.22 6.64 -1.22
CA HIS A 290 -7.06 6.06 -2.27
C HIS A 290 -8.50 6.61 -2.26
N SER A 291 -8.88 7.33 -1.20
CA SER A 291 -10.20 7.96 -1.07
C SER A 291 -10.05 9.44 -0.72
N ALA A 292 -10.94 10.26 -1.25
CA ALA A 292 -11.00 11.69 -0.92
C ALA A 292 -11.29 11.93 0.56
N SER A 293 -12.07 11.06 1.21
CA SER A 293 -12.39 11.13 2.64
C SER A 293 -11.17 10.88 3.54
N HIS A 294 -10.12 10.26 2.98
CA HIS A 294 -8.85 9.99 3.68
C HIS A 294 -7.78 11.07 3.47
N VAL A 295 -8.06 12.08 2.65
CA VAL A 295 -7.18 13.23 2.42
C VAL A 295 -7.51 14.32 3.43
N PRO A 296 -6.57 14.67 4.34
CA PRO A 296 -6.81 15.77 5.26
C PRO A 296 -7.01 17.10 4.53
N ALA A 297 -7.79 18.00 5.08
CA ALA A 297 -8.02 19.30 4.48
C ALA A 297 -6.73 20.15 4.38
N GLY A 298 -6.66 21.00 3.36
CA GLY A 298 -5.56 21.94 3.18
C GLY A 298 -4.39 21.43 2.34
N PHE A 299 -4.58 20.30 1.63
CA PHE A 299 -3.67 19.89 0.57
C PHE A 299 -3.83 20.82 -0.63
N ASP A 300 -2.72 21.23 -1.21
CA ASP A 300 -2.66 22.32 -2.21
C ASP A 300 -1.81 21.95 -3.44
N HIS A 301 -1.17 20.78 -3.43
CA HIS A 301 -0.40 20.28 -4.56
C HIS A 301 -0.74 18.82 -4.87
N ILE A 302 -0.67 18.44 -6.15
CA ILE A 302 -0.87 17.07 -6.60
C ILE A 302 0.32 16.64 -7.43
N LEU A 303 0.86 15.44 -7.13
CA LEU A 303 1.76 14.73 -8.00
C LEU A 303 1.06 13.43 -8.44
N ASN A 304 0.79 13.32 -9.74
CA ASN A 304 0.17 12.14 -10.31
C ASN A 304 1.22 11.29 -11.04
N LEU A 305 1.48 10.08 -10.54
CA LEU A 305 2.37 9.09 -11.15
C LEU A 305 1.64 8.17 -12.15
N GLY A 306 0.37 8.43 -12.47
CA GLY A 306 -0.37 7.76 -13.52
C GLY A 306 0.08 8.27 -14.89
N ARG A 307 0.47 7.36 -15.76
CA ARG A 307 0.68 7.61 -17.20
C ARG A 307 -0.64 7.50 -17.94
#